data_77f185bec848cc59775a0df6b18bb3f4
#
_entry.id   77f185bec848cc59775a0df6b18bb3f4
#
_cell.length_a   1.000
_cell.length_b   1.000
_cell.length_c   1.000
_cell.angle_alpha   90.00
_cell.angle_beta   90.00
_cell.angle_gamma   90.00
#
_symmetry.space_group_name_H-M   'P 1'
#
loop_
_entity.id
_entity.type
_entity.pdbx_description
1 polymer ?
#
loop_
_entity_poly.entity_id
_entity_poly.type
_entity_poly.pdbx_seq_one_letter_code
_entity_poly.pdbx_strand_id
1 'polypeptide(L)'
;MKKRLILLVLCLTLLLAACGGPENVATTQPQAETAPQAVRYEELLFEKVMPLSYATGFSVSYSEEGYKLLAIGEDQTYLVVGEDMPVPEEVPDSVTVLQQPLDQIYLVSTGAMDHFIELNALDSIILSSQKADAWYLPEAKQAMEEGKIAYAGKYSAPDYETVLGSGCNLVIENAMIYHAPEVLEKLRSLGLPVLVELSSYESHPLGRMEWIKLFSALVNKEEEAAAYYDNMLASLEPVMNQEPTGKTVSFFYITTSGGINVRRPSDYVSCAIGLAGCENVSFSEDQADVGTSTMTIQMEAFYQGVQDADILIYNSIVDGELDSLSALLEKMPTLADTKAVKEGNVWCLSKNFYQETMSLGDLILDVNAVATGSGGQLRYLKHLQ
;
A
#
# COMPACT_ATOMS: atom_id res chain seq x y z
N MET A 1 -25.73 66.46 4.51
CA MET A 1 -26.36 67.40 5.47
C MET A 1 -26.14 66.92 6.87
N LYS A 2 -25.59 67.85 7.70
CA LYS A 2 -25.62 67.96 9.18
C LYS A 2 -24.92 66.81 9.94
N LYS A 3 -23.73 67.02 10.50
CA LYS A 3 -23.28 67.86 11.61
C LYS A 3 -23.28 67.15 12.98
N ARG A 4 -22.05 67.00 13.52
CA ARG A 4 -21.59 67.40 14.89
C ARG A 4 -22.14 66.60 16.06
N LEU A 5 -21.39 66.28 17.14
CA LEU A 5 -20.66 67.16 18.02
C LEU A 5 -19.76 66.36 19.00
N ILE A 6 -18.62 66.88 19.26
CA ILE A 6 -17.60 66.62 20.29
C ILE A 6 -18.19 66.83 21.69
N LEU A 7 -17.78 66.07 22.71
CA LEU A 7 -17.63 66.60 24.04
C LEU A 7 -16.45 65.92 24.79
N LEU A 8 -15.49 66.76 25.08
CA LEU A 8 -14.33 66.63 25.95
C LEU A 8 -14.77 67.05 27.34
N VAL A 9 -14.50 66.27 28.41
CA VAL A 9 -14.46 66.79 29.82
C VAL A 9 -13.25 66.25 30.53
N LEU A 10 -12.44 67.20 30.88
CA LEU A 10 -11.24 67.17 31.71
C LEU A 10 -11.63 67.61 33.14
N CYS A 11 -11.18 66.90 34.19
CA CYS A 11 -11.01 67.39 35.57
C CYS A 11 -10.17 66.35 36.32
N LEU A 12 -8.97 66.52 36.63
CA LEU A 12 -8.17 67.35 37.53
C LEU A 12 -8.33 66.97 39.04
N THR A 13 -7.29 66.30 39.52
CA THR A 13 -6.60 66.34 40.86
C THR A 13 -7.38 66.12 42.15
N LEU A 14 -6.80 65.23 43.00
CA LEU A 14 -6.37 65.61 44.36
C LEU A 14 -5.40 64.58 44.95
N LEU A 15 -4.23 65.05 45.32
CA LEU A 15 -3.21 64.39 46.13
C LEU A 15 -3.67 64.19 47.57
N LEU A 16 -3.46 63.03 48.17
CA LEU A 16 -3.27 62.90 49.60
C LEU A 16 -2.20 61.83 49.85
N ALA A 17 -1.09 62.35 50.46
CA ALA A 17 -0.01 61.52 50.94
C ALA A 17 -0.37 60.86 52.29
N ALA A 18 -0.10 59.57 52.44
CA ALA A 18 0.03 58.93 53.75
C ALA A 18 1.20 57.95 53.71
N CYS A 19 2.13 58.13 54.55
CA CYS A 19 3.29 57.28 54.84
C CYS A 19 2.85 55.90 55.37
N GLY A 20 3.47 54.83 54.87
CA GLY A 20 3.39 53.50 55.43
C GLY A 20 4.48 52.61 54.81
N GLY A 21 5.28 51.98 55.57
CA GLY A 21 6.56 51.30 55.46
C GLY A 21 6.81 50.33 54.30
N PRO A 22 8.01 49.78 54.14
CA PRO A 22 8.44 49.02 52.99
C PRO A 22 7.81 47.62 52.99
N GLU A 23 6.77 47.41 52.16
CA GLU A 23 6.36 46.06 51.75
C GLU A 23 7.29 45.56 50.65
N ASN A 24 7.89 44.40 50.89
CA ASN A 24 8.62 43.63 49.90
C ASN A 24 7.72 43.33 48.69
N VAL A 25 7.85 44.07 47.62
CA VAL A 25 7.32 43.67 46.29
C VAL A 25 8.20 42.54 45.82
N ALA A 26 7.70 41.31 45.96
CA ALA A 26 8.25 40.17 45.27
C ALA A 26 8.13 40.44 43.76
N THR A 27 9.25 40.77 43.13
CA THR A 27 9.38 40.84 41.68
C THR A 27 9.19 39.41 41.17
N THR A 28 7.99 39.09 40.65
CA THR A 28 7.78 37.88 39.89
C THR A 28 8.61 38.02 38.62
N GLN A 29 9.79 37.37 38.62
CA GLN A 29 10.53 37.13 37.38
C GLN A 29 9.62 36.37 36.45
N PRO A 30 9.53 36.73 35.14
CA PRO A 30 8.93 35.86 34.19
C PRO A 30 9.66 34.51 34.26
N GLN A 31 8.94 33.44 34.54
CA GLN A 31 9.49 32.11 34.34
C GLN A 31 9.97 32.06 32.88
N ALA A 32 11.27 31.92 32.71
CA ALA A 32 11.81 31.57 31.41
C ALA A 32 11.08 30.28 30.98
N GLU A 33 10.34 30.33 29.89
CA GLU A 33 9.92 29.12 29.17
C GLU A 33 11.19 28.30 28.98
N THR A 34 11.26 27.19 29.67
CA THR A 34 12.33 26.21 29.49
C THR A 34 12.22 25.79 28.03
N ALA A 35 13.22 26.09 27.21
CA ALA A 35 13.34 25.58 25.88
C ALA A 35 13.10 24.05 25.94
N PRO A 36 12.35 23.47 25.01
CA PRO A 36 12.10 22.04 25.01
C PRO A 36 13.46 21.34 25.12
N GLN A 37 13.56 20.42 26.07
CA GLN A 37 14.80 19.69 26.34
C GLN A 37 15.07 18.87 25.07
N ALA A 38 16.26 18.97 24.48
CA ALA A 38 16.62 18.24 23.28
C ALA A 38 16.49 16.73 23.54
N VAL A 39 15.73 16.04 22.73
CA VAL A 39 15.54 14.60 22.81
C VAL A 39 16.68 13.93 22.05
N ARG A 40 17.36 12.96 22.66
CA ARG A 40 18.42 12.19 22.00
C ARG A 40 17.84 10.87 21.46
N TYR A 41 18.23 10.49 20.25
CA TYR A 41 17.75 9.26 19.63
C TYR A 41 18.00 8.01 20.49
N GLU A 42 19.15 7.92 21.14
CA GLU A 42 19.52 6.78 22.00
C GLU A 42 18.67 6.65 23.29
N GLU A 43 17.95 7.71 23.66
CA GLU A 43 17.06 7.74 24.83
C GLU A 43 15.64 7.30 24.48
N LEU A 44 15.30 7.20 23.17
CA LEU A 44 13.98 6.76 22.70
C LEU A 44 13.82 5.25 22.89
N LEU A 45 12.75 4.86 23.58
CA LEU A 45 12.39 3.46 23.80
C LEU A 45 11.15 3.14 22.96
N PHE A 46 11.29 2.28 21.94
CA PHE A 46 10.22 1.87 21.04
C PHE A 46 9.58 0.55 21.52
N GLU A 47 8.88 0.59 22.65
CA GLU A 47 8.34 -0.61 23.32
C GLU A 47 6.98 -1.05 22.79
N LYS A 48 6.14 -0.11 22.31
CA LYS A 48 4.83 -0.42 21.77
C LYS A 48 4.95 -0.78 20.30
N VAL A 49 4.65 -2.04 19.95
CA VAL A 49 4.72 -2.54 18.56
C VAL A 49 3.32 -2.61 17.97
N MET A 50 3.17 -2.17 16.72
CA MET A 50 1.93 -2.34 15.94
C MET A 50 1.66 -3.83 15.72
N PRO A 51 0.46 -4.35 16.06
CA PRO A 51 0.16 -5.76 15.84
C PRO A 51 -0.04 -6.04 14.36
N LEU A 52 0.68 -7.07 13.88
CA LEU A 52 0.55 -7.62 12.53
C LEU A 52 0.12 -9.08 12.62
N SER A 53 -0.75 -9.51 11.71
CA SER A 53 -1.29 -10.87 11.68
C SER A 53 -0.71 -11.72 10.55
N TYR A 54 -0.42 -11.10 9.41
CA TYR A 54 0.00 -11.79 8.19
C TYR A 54 1.23 -11.17 7.52
N ALA A 55 1.38 -9.85 7.61
CA ALA A 55 2.53 -9.17 7.01
C ALA A 55 3.81 -9.50 7.77
N THR A 56 4.88 -9.75 7.03
CA THR A 56 6.20 -10.12 7.54
C THR A 56 7.31 -9.18 7.09
N GLY A 57 7.03 -8.38 6.09
CA GLY A 57 8.03 -7.52 5.42
C GLY A 57 8.29 -6.18 6.13
N PHE A 58 7.55 -5.85 7.20
CA PHE A 58 7.75 -4.61 7.94
C PHE A 58 7.41 -4.73 9.42
N SER A 59 7.83 -3.73 10.20
CA SER A 59 7.35 -3.48 11.55
C SER A 59 7.22 -1.99 11.81
N VAL A 60 6.32 -1.63 12.74
CA VAL A 60 6.14 -0.26 13.25
C VAL A 60 6.16 -0.31 14.76
N SER A 61 7.01 0.50 15.38
CA SER A 61 7.11 0.63 16.82
C SER A 61 6.99 2.09 17.23
N TYR A 62 6.50 2.34 18.43
CA TYR A 62 6.19 3.67 18.96
C TYR A 62 6.95 3.92 20.24
N SER A 63 7.49 5.13 20.40
CA SER A 63 7.98 5.62 21.69
C SER A 63 6.85 6.29 22.49
N GLU A 64 7.05 6.46 23.80
CA GLU A 64 6.11 7.18 24.67
C GLU A 64 5.98 8.66 24.27
N GLU A 65 7.05 9.25 23.72
CA GLU A 65 7.07 10.64 23.25
C GLU A 65 6.28 10.85 21.94
N GLY A 66 5.93 9.76 21.22
CA GLY A 66 5.15 9.81 19.98
C GLY A 66 5.98 9.67 18.71
N TYR A 67 7.27 9.37 18.80
CA TYR A 67 8.08 8.98 17.63
C TYR A 67 7.69 7.58 17.16
N LYS A 68 7.77 7.35 15.83
CA LYS A 68 7.48 6.04 15.24
C LYS A 68 8.74 5.53 14.54
N LEU A 69 9.12 4.30 14.81
CA LEU A 69 10.22 3.61 14.15
C LEU A 69 9.65 2.56 13.20
N LEU A 70 9.93 2.71 11.91
CA LEU A 70 9.52 1.77 10.87
C LEU A 70 10.76 1.00 10.42
N ALA A 71 10.65 -0.33 10.34
CA ALA A 71 11.65 -1.19 9.69
C ALA A 71 10.98 -1.91 8.52
N ILE A 72 11.63 -1.94 7.36
CA ILE A 72 11.15 -2.60 6.14
C ILE A 72 12.26 -3.52 5.62
N GLY A 73 11.95 -4.81 5.50
CA GLY A 73 12.96 -5.81 5.18
C GLY A 73 14.10 -5.82 6.19
N GLU A 74 15.33 -6.06 5.73
CA GLU A 74 16.51 -6.13 6.59
C GLU A 74 17.31 -4.81 6.62
N ASP A 75 17.12 -3.92 5.63
CA ASP A 75 18.05 -2.82 5.35
C ASP A 75 17.45 -1.42 5.47
N GLN A 76 16.15 -1.28 5.69
CA GLN A 76 15.50 0.03 5.69
C GLN A 76 14.94 0.35 7.07
N THR A 77 15.39 1.45 7.65
CA THR A 77 14.89 1.97 8.94
C THR A 77 14.54 3.44 8.81
N TYR A 78 13.34 3.80 9.26
CA TYR A 78 12.83 5.17 9.20
C TYR A 78 12.35 5.62 10.58
N LEU A 79 12.70 6.84 10.94
CA LEU A 79 12.16 7.53 12.11
C LEU A 79 11.12 8.55 11.64
N VAL A 80 9.84 8.28 11.90
CA VAL A 80 8.77 9.25 11.65
C VAL A 80 8.66 10.18 12.85
N VAL A 81 8.82 11.46 12.59
CA VAL A 81 8.76 12.57 13.58
C VAL A 81 7.47 13.33 13.35
N GLY A 82 6.66 13.52 14.38
CA GLY A 82 5.41 14.27 14.30
C GLY A 82 5.63 15.73 13.86
N GLU A 83 4.60 16.36 13.27
CA GLU A 83 4.67 17.71 12.66
C GLU A 83 5.27 18.77 13.60
N ASP A 84 4.86 18.78 14.87
CA ASP A 84 5.30 19.77 15.86
C ASP A 84 6.44 19.24 16.76
N MET A 85 7.00 18.07 16.45
CA MET A 85 8.02 17.44 17.25
C MET A 85 9.42 17.80 16.74
N PRO A 86 10.41 18.00 17.65
CA PRO A 86 11.79 18.17 17.25
C PRO A 86 12.36 16.86 16.68
N VAL A 87 13.22 16.95 15.68
CA VAL A 87 14.06 15.81 15.28
C VAL A 87 15.03 15.50 16.42
N PRO A 88 15.12 14.25 16.89
CA PRO A 88 16.06 13.87 17.93
C PRO A 88 17.52 14.17 17.53
N GLU A 89 18.36 14.50 18.52
CA GLU A 89 19.80 14.61 18.30
C GLU A 89 20.43 13.22 18.10
N GLU A 90 21.53 13.18 17.35
CA GLU A 90 22.35 11.97 17.15
C GLU A 90 21.60 10.77 16.52
N VAL A 91 20.63 11.05 15.60
CA VAL A 91 20.02 9.98 14.79
C VAL A 91 21.10 9.31 13.95
N PRO A 92 21.26 7.97 14.01
CA PRO A 92 22.25 7.26 13.19
C PRO A 92 22.05 7.47 11.69
N ASP A 93 23.14 7.52 10.91
CA ASP A 93 23.11 7.66 9.45
C ASP A 93 22.33 6.51 8.74
N SER A 94 22.19 5.37 9.42
CA SER A 94 21.39 4.24 8.92
C SER A 94 19.88 4.43 9.07
N VAL A 95 19.44 5.47 9.78
CA VAL A 95 18.02 5.77 10.02
C VAL A 95 17.63 6.99 9.22
N THR A 96 16.69 6.84 8.31
CA THR A 96 16.16 7.96 7.52
C THR A 96 15.07 8.67 8.33
N VAL A 97 15.23 9.97 8.55
CA VAL A 97 14.23 10.79 9.23
C VAL A 97 13.13 11.20 8.25
N LEU A 98 11.88 10.97 8.65
CA LEU A 98 10.67 11.39 7.94
C LEU A 98 9.91 12.38 8.82
N GLN A 99 10.07 13.67 8.55
CA GLN A 99 9.35 14.73 9.27
C GLN A 99 7.95 14.90 8.70
N GLN A 100 6.93 14.73 9.53
CA GLN A 100 5.55 15.01 9.14
C GLN A 100 5.28 16.53 9.08
N PRO A 101 4.30 17.00 8.27
CA PRO A 101 3.39 16.19 7.46
C PRO A 101 4.07 15.59 6.22
N LEU A 102 3.75 14.34 5.89
CA LEU A 102 4.15 13.69 4.65
C LEU A 102 2.99 13.80 3.65
N ASP A 103 2.85 14.96 3.06
CA ASP A 103 1.72 15.40 2.21
C ASP A 103 2.15 15.84 0.80
N GLN A 104 3.43 15.62 0.46
CA GLN A 104 4.02 15.91 -0.85
C GLN A 104 4.70 14.64 -1.39
N ILE A 105 3.94 13.53 -1.47
CA ILE A 105 4.49 12.22 -1.80
C ILE A 105 4.57 12.03 -3.32
N TYR A 106 5.73 11.58 -3.81
CA TYR A 106 5.86 10.95 -5.11
C TYR A 106 5.66 9.45 -4.97
N LEU A 107 4.49 8.97 -5.42
CA LEU A 107 4.14 7.54 -5.34
C LEU A 107 4.50 6.84 -6.65
N VAL A 108 5.54 6.01 -6.60
CA VAL A 108 6.01 5.20 -7.72
C VAL A 108 5.37 3.82 -7.71
N SER A 109 5.13 3.25 -6.51
CA SER A 109 4.45 1.97 -6.37
C SER A 109 2.97 2.06 -6.72
N THR A 110 2.54 1.36 -7.77
CA THR A 110 1.14 1.34 -8.20
C THR A 110 0.23 0.62 -7.20
N GLY A 111 0.71 -0.47 -6.59
CA GLY A 111 -0.06 -1.21 -5.60
C GLY A 111 -0.31 -0.45 -4.30
N ALA A 112 0.57 0.52 -3.96
CA ALA A 112 0.40 1.34 -2.77
C ALA A 112 -0.68 2.43 -2.92
N MET A 113 -1.06 2.81 -4.14
CA MET A 113 -2.08 3.85 -4.38
C MET A 113 -3.42 3.49 -3.72
N ASP A 114 -3.83 2.25 -3.83
CA ASP A 114 -5.08 1.75 -3.26
C ASP A 114 -5.10 1.86 -1.72
N HIS A 115 -3.96 1.63 -1.06
CA HIS A 115 -3.85 1.83 0.38
C HIS A 115 -4.08 3.29 0.79
N PHE A 116 -3.55 4.26 0.03
CA PHE A 116 -3.76 5.67 0.31
C PHE A 116 -5.21 6.12 0.03
N ILE A 117 -5.87 5.51 -0.96
CA ILE A 117 -7.30 5.74 -1.24
C ILE A 117 -8.14 5.26 -0.04
N GLU A 118 -7.93 4.03 0.41
CA GLU A 118 -8.70 3.44 1.51
C GLU A 118 -8.45 4.13 2.86
N LEU A 119 -7.27 4.72 3.03
CA LEU A 119 -6.95 5.57 4.19
C LEU A 119 -7.57 6.98 4.11
N ASN A 120 -8.27 7.34 3.01
CA ASN A 120 -8.66 8.73 2.74
C ASN A 120 -7.46 9.69 2.84
N ALA A 121 -6.32 9.27 2.30
CA ALA A 121 -5.06 10.00 2.31
C ALA A 121 -4.52 10.27 0.89
N LEU A 122 -5.38 10.15 -0.14
CA LEU A 122 -4.99 10.39 -1.53
C LEU A 122 -4.44 11.80 -1.76
N ASP A 123 -4.92 12.79 -0.98
CA ASP A 123 -4.43 14.18 -1.06
C ASP A 123 -2.96 14.33 -0.61
N SER A 124 -2.37 13.33 0.05
CA SER A 124 -0.94 13.31 0.35
C SER A 124 -0.07 13.00 -0.88
N ILE A 125 -0.67 12.46 -1.93
CA ILE A 125 0.03 12.10 -3.17
C ILE A 125 -0.06 13.26 -4.15
N ILE A 126 1.10 13.79 -4.56
CA ILE A 126 1.14 14.88 -5.55
C ILE A 126 1.74 14.45 -6.88
N LEU A 127 2.53 13.38 -6.88
CA LEU A 127 3.19 12.85 -8.07
C LEU A 127 2.96 11.34 -8.21
N SER A 128 2.84 10.87 -9.45
CA SER A 128 2.68 9.46 -9.79
C SER A 128 3.65 9.03 -10.89
N SER A 129 4.06 7.76 -10.84
CA SER A 129 4.82 7.11 -11.92
C SER A 129 3.96 6.61 -13.07
N GLN A 130 2.64 6.64 -12.92
CA GLN A 130 1.67 6.25 -13.92
C GLN A 130 0.95 7.47 -14.49
N LYS A 131 0.56 7.39 -15.76
CA LYS A 131 -0.33 8.38 -16.39
C LYS A 131 -1.78 8.08 -16.04
N ALA A 132 -2.65 9.07 -16.18
CA ALA A 132 -4.07 8.96 -15.86
C ALA A 132 -4.78 7.79 -16.59
N ASP A 133 -4.42 7.55 -17.85
CA ASP A 133 -5.01 6.49 -18.68
C ASP A 133 -4.54 5.06 -18.30
N ALA A 134 -3.49 4.95 -17.50
CA ALA A 134 -2.99 3.68 -16.99
C ALA A 134 -3.58 3.26 -15.64
N TRP A 135 -4.36 4.13 -15.01
CA TRP A 135 -5.02 3.82 -13.74
C TRP A 135 -6.37 3.15 -13.96
N TYR A 136 -6.56 2.03 -13.27
CA TYR A 136 -7.85 1.34 -13.09
C TYR A 136 -8.55 1.77 -11.80
N LEU A 137 -7.85 2.47 -10.90
CA LEU A 137 -8.41 3.10 -9.70
C LEU A 137 -9.07 4.44 -10.08
N PRO A 138 -10.41 4.56 -9.98
CA PRO A 138 -11.13 5.75 -10.45
C PRO A 138 -10.70 7.03 -9.75
N GLU A 139 -10.43 6.96 -8.44
CA GLU A 139 -10.02 8.08 -7.60
C GLU A 139 -8.65 8.62 -8.02
N ALA A 140 -7.68 7.73 -8.26
CA ALA A 140 -6.35 8.11 -8.73
C ALA A 140 -6.41 8.73 -10.13
N LYS A 141 -7.19 8.13 -11.02
CA LYS A 141 -7.42 8.65 -12.38
C LYS A 141 -8.04 10.04 -12.34
N GLN A 142 -9.10 10.22 -11.56
CA GLN A 142 -9.79 11.49 -11.41
C GLN A 142 -8.86 12.57 -10.82
N ALA A 143 -8.09 12.25 -9.78
CA ALA A 143 -7.15 13.18 -9.17
C ALA A 143 -6.09 13.67 -10.17
N MET A 144 -5.63 12.79 -11.07
CA MET A 144 -4.72 13.16 -12.14
C MET A 144 -5.39 14.02 -13.23
N GLU A 145 -6.62 13.69 -13.63
CA GLU A 145 -7.39 14.47 -14.61
C GLU A 145 -7.72 15.88 -14.09
N GLU A 146 -7.92 16.02 -12.79
CA GLU A 146 -8.12 17.31 -12.10
C GLU A 146 -6.80 18.07 -11.85
N GLY A 147 -5.65 17.46 -12.14
CA GLY A 147 -4.33 18.07 -11.94
C GLY A 147 -3.85 18.10 -10.48
N LYS A 148 -4.49 17.37 -9.58
CA LYS A 148 -4.05 17.21 -8.19
C LYS A 148 -2.81 16.33 -8.08
N ILE A 149 -2.74 15.29 -8.92
CA ILE A 149 -1.58 14.41 -9.05
C ILE A 149 -0.98 14.58 -10.44
N ALA A 150 0.32 14.83 -10.54
CA ALA A 150 1.02 14.94 -11.80
C ALA A 150 1.86 13.70 -12.11
N TYR A 151 2.06 13.41 -13.40
CA TYR A 151 2.99 12.37 -13.83
C TYR A 151 4.42 12.87 -13.72
N ALA A 152 5.30 12.14 -13.01
CA ALA A 152 6.70 12.52 -12.79
C ALA A 152 7.71 11.45 -13.25
N GLY A 153 7.35 10.64 -14.24
CA GLY A 153 8.24 9.62 -14.80
C GLY A 153 8.07 8.25 -14.18
N LYS A 154 8.81 7.26 -14.71
CA LYS A 154 8.80 5.86 -14.23
C LYS A 154 9.88 5.65 -13.16
N TYR A 155 9.79 4.55 -12.40
CA TYR A 155 10.83 4.16 -11.44
C TYR A 155 12.26 4.20 -12.00
N SER A 156 12.45 3.81 -13.28
CA SER A 156 13.76 3.78 -13.95
C SER A 156 14.16 5.08 -14.65
N ALA A 157 13.26 6.07 -14.71
CA ALA A 157 13.50 7.35 -15.38
C ALA A 157 12.54 8.43 -14.82
N PRO A 158 12.71 8.83 -13.54
CA PRO A 158 11.93 9.91 -12.95
C PRO A 158 12.32 11.27 -13.54
N ASP A 159 11.37 12.18 -13.59
CA ASP A 159 11.63 13.59 -13.89
C ASP A 159 12.10 14.32 -12.62
N TYR A 160 13.40 14.34 -12.42
CA TYR A 160 14.01 14.93 -11.22
C TYR A 160 13.69 16.42 -11.05
N GLU A 161 13.52 17.18 -12.14
CA GLU A 161 13.15 18.60 -12.05
C GLU A 161 11.74 18.75 -11.51
N THR A 162 10.80 17.98 -12.03
CA THR A 162 9.42 17.95 -11.55
C THR A 162 9.36 17.48 -10.09
N VAL A 163 10.08 16.41 -9.73
CA VAL A 163 10.07 15.88 -8.36
C VAL A 163 10.60 16.91 -7.36
N LEU A 164 11.74 17.54 -7.65
CA LEU A 164 12.30 18.56 -6.76
C LEU A 164 11.48 19.86 -6.76
N GLY A 165 11.01 20.27 -7.93
CA GLY A 165 10.23 21.53 -8.08
C GLY A 165 8.86 21.49 -7.44
N SER A 166 8.29 20.30 -7.21
CA SER A 166 7.01 20.12 -6.53
C SER A 166 7.09 20.23 -5.00
N GLY A 167 8.28 20.23 -4.42
CA GLY A 167 8.46 20.16 -2.98
C GLY A 167 8.28 18.76 -2.39
N CYS A 168 8.46 17.71 -3.21
CA CYS A 168 8.37 16.32 -2.79
C CYS A 168 9.15 16.07 -1.49
N ASN A 169 8.47 15.52 -0.47
CA ASN A 169 9.05 15.25 0.84
C ASN A 169 9.18 13.75 1.17
N LEU A 170 8.65 12.88 0.32
CA LEU A 170 8.83 11.42 0.39
C LEU A 170 8.65 10.80 -0.99
N VAL A 171 9.55 9.91 -1.38
CA VAL A 171 9.39 9.03 -2.54
C VAL A 171 9.06 7.62 -2.05
N ILE A 172 7.95 7.05 -2.52
CA ILE A 172 7.58 5.65 -2.23
C ILE A 172 7.78 4.84 -3.50
N GLU A 173 8.89 4.11 -3.54
CA GLU A 173 9.26 3.20 -4.62
C GLU A 173 8.72 1.78 -4.38
N ASN A 174 8.66 0.99 -5.43
CA ASN A 174 8.48 -0.46 -5.33
C ASN A 174 9.82 -1.18 -5.54
N ALA A 175 9.85 -2.49 -5.28
CA ALA A 175 11.07 -3.30 -5.39
C ALA A 175 11.71 -3.32 -6.78
N MET A 176 11.01 -2.88 -7.85
CA MET A 176 11.61 -2.79 -9.20
C MET A 176 12.75 -1.77 -9.26
N ILE A 177 12.81 -0.81 -8.30
CA ILE A 177 13.91 0.16 -8.22
C ILE A 177 15.27 -0.52 -8.02
N TYR A 178 15.31 -1.72 -7.45
CA TYR A 178 16.55 -2.48 -7.31
C TYR A 178 17.18 -2.92 -8.65
N HIS A 179 16.40 -2.87 -9.74
CA HIS A 179 16.93 -3.04 -11.10
C HIS A 179 17.48 -1.74 -11.73
N ALA A 180 17.34 -0.61 -11.00
CA ALA A 180 17.87 0.70 -11.41
C ALA A 180 18.54 1.40 -10.19
N PRO A 181 19.57 0.78 -9.59
CA PRO A 181 20.18 1.28 -8.35
C PRO A 181 20.73 2.70 -8.48
N GLU A 182 21.16 3.10 -9.68
CA GLU A 182 21.64 4.45 -9.97
C GLU A 182 20.54 5.51 -9.81
N VAL A 183 19.26 5.15 -10.05
CA VAL A 183 18.11 6.04 -9.83
C VAL A 183 17.88 6.21 -8.33
N LEU A 184 17.90 5.11 -7.58
CA LEU A 184 17.74 5.13 -6.12
C LEU A 184 18.82 5.98 -5.44
N GLU A 185 20.09 5.77 -5.82
CA GLU A 185 21.22 6.57 -5.34
C GLU A 185 21.07 8.05 -5.72
N LYS A 186 20.62 8.33 -6.94
CA LYS A 186 20.39 9.69 -7.40
C LYS A 186 19.31 10.40 -6.59
N LEU A 187 18.16 9.78 -6.37
CA LEU A 187 17.09 10.35 -5.53
C LEU A 187 17.61 10.69 -4.12
N ARG A 188 18.31 9.75 -3.48
CA ARG A 188 18.93 9.96 -2.16
C ARG A 188 19.98 11.08 -2.17
N SER A 189 20.82 11.16 -3.20
CA SER A 189 21.83 12.21 -3.34
C SER A 189 21.24 13.61 -3.52
N LEU A 190 19.98 13.70 -3.95
CA LEU A 190 19.20 14.94 -4.06
C LEU A 190 18.56 15.34 -2.74
N GLY A 191 18.76 14.57 -1.66
CA GLY A 191 18.23 14.82 -0.33
C GLY A 191 16.78 14.36 -0.15
N LEU A 192 16.26 13.57 -1.09
CA LEU A 192 14.90 13.02 -0.99
C LEU A 192 14.91 11.76 -0.12
N PRO A 193 14.06 11.66 0.92
CA PRO A 193 13.80 10.39 1.58
C PRO A 193 13.15 9.42 0.59
N VAL A 194 13.68 8.19 0.51
CA VAL A 194 13.15 7.14 -0.37
C VAL A 194 12.82 5.92 0.46
N LEU A 195 11.55 5.55 0.48
CA LEU A 195 11.03 4.34 1.08
C LEU A 195 10.75 3.34 -0.05
N VAL A 196 11.37 2.15 0.01
CA VAL A 196 11.07 1.06 -0.93
C VAL A 196 10.10 0.10 -0.25
N GLU A 197 8.85 0.11 -0.71
CA GLU A 197 7.83 -0.82 -0.21
C GLU A 197 8.05 -2.22 -0.78
N LEU A 198 7.81 -3.24 0.04
CA LEU A 198 8.02 -4.64 -0.28
C LEU A 198 6.75 -5.49 -0.20
N SER A 199 5.58 -4.86 -0.25
CA SER A 199 4.29 -5.55 -0.17
C SER A 199 4.15 -6.66 -1.22
N SER A 200 4.76 -6.47 -2.39
CA SER A 200 4.76 -7.46 -3.46
C SER A 200 5.54 -8.74 -3.14
N TYR A 201 6.38 -8.74 -2.11
CA TYR A 201 7.10 -9.94 -1.63
C TYR A 201 6.33 -10.73 -0.58
N GLU A 202 5.23 -10.18 -0.03
CA GLU A 202 4.37 -10.95 0.86
C GLU A 202 3.76 -12.14 0.10
N SER A 203 3.97 -13.34 0.63
CA SER A 203 3.43 -14.58 0.08
C SER A 203 1.96 -14.81 0.45
N HIS A 204 1.47 -14.07 1.45
CA HIS A 204 0.09 -14.14 1.91
C HIS A 204 -0.72 -12.96 1.39
N PRO A 205 -1.91 -13.16 0.75
CA PRO A 205 -2.69 -12.04 0.21
C PRO A 205 -3.12 -11.05 1.29
N LEU A 206 -3.48 -11.54 2.47
CA LEU A 206 -3.85 -10.67 3.60
C LEU A 206 -2.65 -9.92 4.16
N GLY A 207 -1.42 -10.46 4.04
CA GLY A 207 -0.19 -9.74 4.38
C GLY A 207 0.03 -8.54 3.46
N ARG A 208 -0.22 -8.69 2.14
CA ARG A 208 -0.15 -7.56 1.20
C ARG A 208 -1.12 -6.43 1.55
N MET A 209 -2.35 -6.79 1.91
CA MET A 209 -3.36 -5.82 2.36
C MET A 209 -2.98 -5.18 3.69
N GLU A 210 -2.31 -5.91 4.60
CA GLU A 210 -1.90 -5.42 5.91
C GLU A 210 -0.85 -4.31 5.85
N TRP A 211 -0.19 -4.09 4.70
CA TRP A 211 0.70 -2.96 4.48
C TRP A 211 -0.02 -1.60 4.59
N ILE A 212 -1.35 -1.56 4.57
CA ILE A 212 -2.13 -0.36 4.91
C ILE A 212 -1.71 0.21 6.28
N LYS A 213 -1.32 -0.67 7.22
CA LYS A 213 -0.86 -0.28 8.56
C LYS A 213 0.49 0.44 8.51
N LEU A 214 1.41 0.07 7.60
CA LEU A 214 2.65 0.81 7.39
C LEU A 214 2.36 2.21 6.85
N PHE A 215 1.57 2.30 5.78
CA PHE A 215 1.26 3.57 5.15
C PHE A 215 0.46 4.49 6.08
N SER A 216 -0.41 3.93 6.93
CA SER A 216 -1.14 4.70 7.94
C SER A 216 -0.22 5.41 8.93
N ALA A 217 0.89 4.77 9.32
CA ALA A 217 1.85 5.38 10.24
C ALA A 217 2.55 6.62 9.64
N LEU A 218 2.66 6.70 8.31
CA LEU A 218 3.21 7.86 7.62
C LEU A 218 2.27 9.07 7.67
N VAL A 219 0.95 8.83 7.68
CA VAL A 219 -0.08 9.87 7.53
C VAL A 219 -1.03 9.98 8.73
N ASN A 220 -0.66 9.40 9.88
CA ASN A 220 -1.43 9.43 11.15
C ASN A 220 -2.87 8.89 11.01
N LYS A 221 -3.02 7.72 10.37
CA LYS A 221 -4.30 7.05 10.07
C LYS A 221 -4.35 5.61 10.62
N GLU A 222 -3.63 5.34 11.71
CA GLU A 222 -3.48 3.98 12.25
C GLU A 222 -4.81 3.37 12.72
N GLU A 223 -5.69 4.19 13.31
CA GLU A 223 -7.01 3.73 13.76
C GLU A 223 -7.91 3.36 12.57
N GLU A 224 -7.90 4.18 11.53
CA GLU A 224 -8.64 3.92 10.29
C GLU A 224 -8.13 2.67 9.58
N ALA A 225 -6.80 2.50 9.52
CA ALA A 225 -6.19 1.30 8.95
C ALA A 225 -6.57 0.03 9.69
N ALA A 226 -6.51 0.06 11.02
CA ALA A 226 -6.89 -1.07 11.87
C ALA A 226 -8.36 -1.44 11.65
N ALA A 227 -9.26 -0.45 11.72
CA ALA A 227 -10.68 -0.66 11.51
C ALA A 227 -11.02 -1.21 10.13
N TYR A 228 -10.38 -0.67 9.08
CA TYR A 228 -10.55 -1.17 7.70
C TYR A 228 -10.11 -2.62 7.58
N TYR A 229 -8.91 -2.92 8.06
CA TYR A 229 -8.33 -4.25 7.95
C TYR A 229 -9.13 -5.30 8.74
N ASP A 230 -9.56 -4.98 9.95
CA ASP A 230 -10.38 -5.87 10.79
C ASP A 230 -11.75 -6.14 10.15
N ASN A 231 -12.41 -5.13 9.58
CA ASN A 231 -13.66 -5.29 8.86
C ASN A 231 -13.51 -6.19 7.62
N MET A 232 -12.41 -6.01 6.88
CA MET A 232 -12.09 -6.84 5.72
C MET A 232 -11.88 -8.30 6.15
N LEU A 233 -11.09 -8.57 7.20
CA LEU A 233 -10.89 -9.91 7.72
C LEU A 233 -12.22 -10.55 8.15
N ALA A 234 -13.06 -9.82 8.85
CA ALA A 234 -14.39 -10.30 9.27
C ALA A 234 -15.28 -10.69 8.08
N SER A 235 -15.16 -10.00 6.94
CA SER A 235 -15.89 -10.35 5.72
C SER A 235 -15.43 -11.65 5.06
N LEU A 236 -14.16 -12.02 5.24
CA LEU A 236 -13.55 -13.22 4.68
C LEU A 236 -13.71 -14.44 5.60
N GLU A 237 -13.89 -14.22 6.90
CA GLU A 237 -13.94 -15.28 7.91
C GLU A 237 -14.93 -16.42 7.56
N PRO A 238 -16.16 -16.17 7.06
CA PRO A 238 -17.10 -17.23 6.71
C PRO A 238 -16.56 -18.18 5.62
N VAL A 239 -15.79 -17.67 4.67
CA VAL A 239 -15.18 -18.46 3.59
C VAL A 239 -13.94 -19.17 4.08
N MET A 240 -13.07 -18.47 4.82
CA MET A 240 -11.81 -19.05 5.32
C MET A 240 -12.00 -20.16 6.34
N ASN A 241 -13.11 -20.18 7.07
CA ASN A 241 -13.42 -21.17 8.10
C ASN A 241 -14.36 -22.30 7.62
N GLN A 242 -14.69 -22.32 6.31
CA GLN A 242 -15.53 -23.40 5.78
C GLN A 242 -14.73 -24.68 5.49
N GLU A 243 -15.46 -25.79 5.34
CA GLU A 243 -14.88 -27.06 4.88
C GLU A 243 -14.33 -26.89 3.44
N PRO A 244 -13.23 -27.59 3.12
CA PRO A 244 -12.67 -27.57 1.76
C PRO A 244 -13.70 -27.93 0.71
N THR A 245 -13.71 -27.22 -0.40
CA THR A 245 -14.65 -27.46 -1.54
C THR A 245 -14.34 -28.75 -2.29
N GLY A 246 -13.11 -29.28 -2.14
CA GLY A 246 -12.61 -30.40 -2.93
C GLY A 246 -12.40 -30.06 -4.41
N LYS A 247 -12.41 -28.76 -4.78
CA LYS A 247 -12.19 -28.30 -6.14
C LYS A 247 -10.74 -27.92 -6.38
N THR A 248 -10.27 -28.24 -7.58
CA THR A 248 -8.93 -27.87 -8.05
C THR A 248 -9.00 -26.69 -9.02
N VAL A 249 -8.09 -25.72 -8.83
CA VAL A 249 -8.01 -24.48 -9.60
C VAL A 249 -6.63 -24.35 -10.23
N SER A 250 -6.56 -23.97 -11.51
CA SER A 250 -5.30 -23.55 -12.13
C SER A 250 -5.38 -22.09 -12.56
N PHE A 251 -4.41 -21.29 -12.09
CA PHE A 251 -4.23 -19.88 -12.44
C PHE A 251 -3.02 -19.74 -13.36
N PHE A 252 -3.21 -19.27 -14.60
CA PHE A 252 -2.18 -19.28 -15.62
C PHE A 252 -2.30 -18.17 -16.64
N TYR A 253 -1.22 -17.91 -17.38
CA TYR A 253 -1.27 -17.21 -18.67
C TYR A 253 -0.30 -17.82 -19.68
N ILE A 254 -0.55 -17.54 -20.96
CA ILE A 254 0.29 -18.00 -22.07
C ILE A 254 1.31 -16.91 -22.37
N THR A 255 2.61 -17.23 -22.31
CA THR A 255 3.67 -16.28 -22.61
C THR A 255 3.78 -16.03 -24.11
N THR A 256 4.38 -14.92 -24.51
CA THR A 256 4.64 -14.58 -25.92
C THR A 256 5.53 -15.61 -26.63
N SER A 257 6.32 -16.39 -25.87
CA SER A 257 7.16 -17.49 -26.40
C SER A 257 6.42 -18.84 -26.46
N GLY A 258 5.14 -18.89 -26.09
CA GLY A 258 4.32 -20.12 -26.14
C GLY A 258 4.45 -21.01 -24.88
N GLY A 259 5.23 -20.63 -23.88
CA GLY A 259 5.24 -21.29 -22.58
C GLY A 259 4.02 -20.91 -21.75
N ILE A 260 3.74 -21.68 -20.71
CA ILE A 260 2.65 -21.38 -19.77
C ILE A 260 3.25 -20.93 -18.45
N ASN A 261 2.92 -19.71 -18.02
CA ASN A 261 3.28 -19.24 -16.70
C ASN A 261 2.20 -19.64 -15.69
N VAL A 262 2.62 -20.29 -14.62
CA VAL A 262 1.76 -20.75 -13.52
C VAL A 262 2.28 -20.23 -12.19
N ARG A 263 1.43 -20.22 -11.18
CA ARG A 263 1.80 -19.79 -9.82
C ARG A 263 2.43 -20.93 -9.05
N ARG A 264 3.48 -20.62 -8.29
CA ARG A 264 4.08 -21.56 -7.35
C ARG A 264 3.20 -21.70 -6.10
N PRO A 265 3.31 -22.80 -5.35
CA PRO A 265 2.54 -23.00 -4.11
C PRO A 265 2.75 -21.88 -3.08
N SER A 266 3.95 -21.28 -3.04
CA SER A 266 4.30 -20.18 -2.12
C SER A 266 3.81 -18.79 -2.58
N ASP A 267 3.15 -18.69 -3.77
CA ASP A 267 2.65 -17.42 -4.28
C ASP A 267 1.34 -17.01 -3.58
N TYR A 268 1.13 -15.71 -3.43
CA TYR A 268 -0.07 -15.16 -2.79
C TYR A 268 -1.40 -15.53 -3.48
N VAL A 269 -1.40 -15.73 -4.81
CA VAL A 269 -2.60 -16.19 -5.54
C VAL A 269 -2.91 -17.64 -5.21
N SER A 270 -1.88 -18.49 -5.13
CA SER A 270 -2.03 -19.88 -4.69
C SER A 270 -2.54 -19.96 -3.25
N CYS A 271 -2.03 -19.08 -2.38
CA CYS A 271 -2.54 -18.93 -1.01
C CYS A 271 -4.02 -18.48 -1.02
N ALA A 272 -4.40 -17.50 -1.84
CA ALA A 272 -5.79 -17.05 -1.96
C ALA A 272 -6.73 -18.17 -2.42
N ILE A 273 -6.30 -19.00 -3.38
CA ILE A 273 -7.04 -20.21 -3.81
C ILE A 273 -7.23 -21.17 -2.64
N GLY A 274 -6.19 -21.37 -1.82
CA GLY A 274 -6.27 -22.19 -0.61
C GLY A 274 -7.26 -21.65 0.43
N LEU A 275 -7.22 -20.34 0.68
CA LEU A 275 -8.15 -19.64 1.59
C LEU A 275 -9.61 -19.69 1.09
N ALA A 276 -9.81 -19.80 -0.22
CA ALA A 276 -11.11 -20.03 -0.83
C ALA A 276 -11.63 -21.47 -0.66
N GLY A 277 -10.88 -22.35 0.03
CA GLY A 277 -11.21 -23.76 0.22
C GLY A 277 -10.93 -24.65 -1.00
N CYS A 278 -10.11 -24.20 -1.95
CA CYS A 278 -9.74 -24.92 -3.15
C CYS A 278 -8.27 -25.37 -3.11
N GLU A 279 -7.92 -26.30 -3.98
CA GLU A 279 -6.53 -26.75 -4.18
C GLU A 279 -5.97 -26.11 -5.45
N ASN A 280 -4.78 -25.49 -5.37
CA ASN A 280 -4.08 -25.05 -6.56
C ASN A 280 -3.44 -26.25 -7.26
N VAL A 281 -3.61 -26.34 -8.60
CA VAL A 281 -2.96 -27.39 -9.38
C VAL A 281 -1.44 -27.26 -9.25
N SER A 282 -0.77 -28.35 -8.80
CA SER A 282 0.67 -28.43 -8.67
C SER A 282 1.30 -29.10 -9.88
N PHE A 283 2.48 -28.63 -10.27
CA PHE A 283 3.24 -29.18 -11.39
C PHE A 283 4.53 -29.81 -10.92
N SER A 284 4.97 -30.90 -11.56
CA SER A 284 6.13 -31.71 -11.12
C SER A 284 7.47 -30.92 -11.15
N GLU A 285 7.53 -29.82 -11.87
CA GLU A 285 8.69 -28.91 -11.93
C GLU A 285 8.74 -27.93 -10.75
N ASP A 286 7.76 -28.04 -9.86
CA ASP A 286 7.63 -27.21 -8.67
C ASP A 286 8.64 -27.67 -7.60
N GLN A 287 9.92 -27.54 -7.93
CA GLN A 287 10.98 -27.80 -6.96
C GLN A 287 11.14 -26.60 -6.03
N ALA A 288 11.35 -26.93 -4.76
CA ALA A 288 11.45 -26.03 -3.63
C ALA A 288 12.13 -24.69 -3.97
N ASP A 289 11.44 -23.64 -3.54
CA ASP A 289 11.97 -22.36 -3.09
C ASP A 289 13.15 -21.77 -3.87
N VAL A 290 12.89 -21.32 -5.07
CA VAL A 290 13.86 -20.53 -5.85
C VAL A 290 13.59 -19.03 -5.78
N GLY A 291 12.85 -18.55 -4.78
CA GLY A 291 12.60 -17.12 -4.54
C GLY A 291 11.76 -16.42 -5.62
N THR A 292 11.04 -17.19 -6.47
CA THR A 292 10.15 -16.64 -7.50
C THR A 292 8.71 -17.09 -7.29
N SER A 293 7.76 -16.17 -7.46
CA SER A 293 6.31 -16.42 -7.31
C SER A 293 5.71 -17.27 -8.41
N THR A 294 6.39 -17.37 -9.56
CA THR A 294 5.88 -18.03 -10.76
C THR A 294 6.93 -18.93 -11.39
N MET A 295 6.48 -19.83 -12.24
CA MET A 295 7.34 -20.60 -13.13
C MET A 295 6.72 -20.72 -14.52
N THR A 296 7.56 -20.87 -15.54
CA THR A 296 7.12 -21.13 -16.91
C THR A 296 7.38 -22.58 -17.25
N ILE A 297 6.33 -23.29 -17.64
CA ILE A 297 6.36 -24.71 -18.02
C ILE A 297 5.99 -24.88 -19.49
N GLN A 298 6.25 -26.08 -20.04
CA GLN A 298 5.87 -26.42 -21.39
C GLN A 298 4.36 -26.64 -21.48
N MET A 299 3.78 -26.34 -22.65
CA MET A 299 2.35 -26.44 -22.90
C MET A 299 1.81 -27.85 -22.66
N GLU A 300 2.58 -28.89 -23.03
CA GLU A 300 2.23 -30.30 -22.82
C GLU A 300 2.18 -30.66 -21.33
N ALA A 301 3.14 -30.19 -20.55
CA ALA A 301 3.19 -30.43 -19.10
C ALA A 301 2.01 -29.74 -18.40
N PHE A 302 1.71 -28.50 -18.82
CA PHE A 302 0.53 -27.78 -18.33
C PHE A 302 -0.75 -28.55 -18.65
N TYR A 303 -0.96 -28.92 -19.95
CA TYR A 303 -2.15 -29.66 -20.36
C TYR A 303 -2.34 -30.94 -19.52
N GLN A 304 -1.28 -31.72 -19.32
CA GLN A 304 -1.34 -32.92 -18.49
C GLN A 304 -1.77 -32.64 -17.06
N GLY A 305 -1.26 -31.54 -16.47
CA GLY A 305 -1.59 -31.16 -15.09
C GLY A 305 -3.01 -30.65 -14.91
N VAL A 306 -3.64 -30.07 -15.96
CA VAL A 306 -4.98 -29.45 -15.86
C VAL A 306 -6.10 -30.26 -16.48
N GLN A 307 -5.86 -31.51 -16.99
CA GLN A 307 -6.89 -32.31 -17.62
C GLN A 307 -8.14 -32.49 -16.76
N ASP A 308 -7.94 -32.73 -15.46
CA ASP A 308 -8.99 -32.98 -14.48
C ASP A 308 -9.26 -31.78 -13.56
N ALA A 309 -8.63 -30.63 -13.83
CA ALA A 309 -8.87 -29.41 -13.05
C ALA A 309 -10.33 -28.97 -13.16
N ASP A 310 -10.92 -28.61 -12.01
CA ASP A 310 -12.32 -28.17 -11.95
C ASP A 310 -12.51 -26.76 -12.50
N ILE A 311 -11.53 -25.88 -12.32
CA ILE A 311 -11.61 -24.46 -12.65
C ILE A 311 -10.31 -24.01 -13.32
N LEU A 312 -10.43 -23.29 -14.42
CA LEU A 312 -9.33 -22.61 -15.08
C LEU A 312 -9.51 -21.09 -14.98
N ILE A 313 -8.50 -20.38 -14.51
CA ILE A 313 -8.48 -18.92 -14.41
C ILE A 313 -7.34 -18.39 -15.29
N TYR A 314 -7.68 -17.73 -16.38
CA TYR A 314 -6.73 -17.07 -17.25
C TYR A 314 -6.35 -15.70 -16.68
N ASN A 315 -5.06 -15.47 -16.50
CA ASN A 315 -4.54 -14.20 -16.03
C ASN A 315 -4.37 -13.21 -17.18
N SER A 316 -5.14 -12.12 -17.17
CA SER A 316 -5.20 -11.12 -18.24
C SER A 316 -4.01 -10.14 -18.29
N ILE A 317 -3.06 -10.24 -17.36
CA ILE A 317 -2.04 -9.20 -17.15
C ILE A 317 -1.12 -8.99 -18.36
N VAL A 318 -0.87 -10.03 -19.15
CA VAL A 318 0.09 -9.97 -20.27
C VAL A 318 -0.61 -9.58 -21.57
N ASP A 319 -1.63 -10.35 -21.98
CA ASP A 319 -2.30 -10.18 -23.26
C ASP A 319 -3.60 -9.37 -23.16
N GLY A 320 -3.97 -8.95 -21.97
CA GLY A 320 -5.26 -8.33 -21.69
C GLY A 320 -6.39 -9.32 -21.44
N GLU A 321 -7.57 -8.79 -21.15
CA GLU A 321 -8.76 -9.59 -20.91
C GLU A 321 -9.19 -10.30 -22.18
N LEU A 322 -9.53 -11.57 -22.04
CA LEU A 322 -10.14 -12.34 -23.12
C LEU A 322 -11.66 -12.11 -23.13
N ASP A 323 -12.23 -11.96 -24.31
CA ASP A 323 -13.65 -11.70 -24.46
C ASP A 323 -14.48 -12.98 -24.49
N SER A 324 -13.89 -14.13 -24.82
CA SER A 324 -14.59 -15.39 -24.96
C SER A 324 -13.69 -16.61 -24.74
N LEU A 325 -14.30 -17.76 -24.51
CA LEU A 325 -13.62 -19.05 -24.45
C LEU A 325 -12.94 -19.38 -25.80
N SER A 326 -13.54 -19.01 -26.91
CA SER A 326 -12.94 -19.23 -28.24
C SER A 326 -11.60 -18.49 -28.38
N ALA A 327 -11.47 -17.27 -27.82
CA ALA A 327 -10.21 -16.53 -27.85
C ALA A 327 -9.10 -17.24 -27.04
N LEU A 328 -9.45 -17.91 -25.94
CA LEU A 328 -8.50 -18.75 -25.19
C LEU A 328 -8.12 -20.01 -25.98
N LEU A 329 -9.10 -20.69 -26.60
CA LEU A 329 -8.87 -21.91 -27.35
C LEU A 329 -8.10 -21.66 -28.66
N GLU A 330 -8.17 -20.46 -29.25
CA GLU A 330 -7.27 -20.06 -30.35
C GLU A 330 -5.80 -20.03 -29.92
N LYS A 331 -5.52 -19.63 -28.66
CA LYS A 331 -4.17 -19.63 -28.10
C LYS A 331 -3.69 -21.04 -27.73
N MET A 332 -4.58 -21.87 -27.21
CA MET A 332 -4.27 -23.23 -26.75
C MET A 332 -5.45 -24.20 -27.04
N PRO A 333 -5.55 -24.74 -28.28
CA PRO A 333 -6.66 -25.60 -28.68
C PRO A 333 -6.84 -26.87 -27.84
N THR A 334 -5.74 -27.38 -27.27
CA THR A 334 -5.76 -28.60 -26.45
C THR A 334 -6.58 -28.46 -25.16
N LEU A 335 -6.83 -27.23 -24.69
CA LEU A 335 -7.67 -26.99 -23.52
C LEU A 335 -9.13 -27.43 -23.75
N ALA A 336 -9.59 -27.54 -25.01
CA ALA A 336 -10.94 -28.00 -25.33
C ALA A 336 -11.25 -29.38 -24.74
N ASP A 337 -10.23 -30.21 -24.51
CA ASP A 337 -10.38 -31.56 -23.96
C ASP A 337 -10.34 -31.62 -22.43
N THR A 338 -10.05 -30.51 -21.74
CA THR A 338 -10.02 -30.48 -20.28
C THR A 338 -11.42 -30.50 -19.66
N LYS A 339 -11.48 -30.96 -18.40
CA LYS A 339 -12.74 -31.01 -17.64
C LYS A 339 -13.37 -29.62 -17.51
N ALA A 340 -12.59 -28.63 -17.09
CA ALA A 340 -13.09 -27.27 -16.87
C ALA A 340 -13.73 -26.67 -18.13
N VAL A 341 -13.15 -26.88 -19.33
CA VAL A 341 -13.72 -26.38 -20.58
C VAL A 341 -15.02 -27.12 -20.92
N LYS A 342 -15.06 -28.43 -20.77
CA LYS A 342 -16.26 -29.23 -21.03
C LYS A 342 -17.43 -28.92 -20.10
N GLU A 343 -17.11 -28.54 -18.85
CA GLU A 343 -18.10 -28.15 -17.85
C GLU A 343 -18.42 -26.65 -17.88
N GLY A 344 -17.76 -25.85 -18.73
CA GLY A 344 -17.96 -24.42 -18.85
C GLY A 344 -17.44 -23.64 -17.64
N ASN A 345 -16.36 -24.11 -17.01
CA ASN A 345 -15.82 -23.52 -15.79
C ASN A 345 -14.46 -22.85 -16.04
N VAL A 346 -14.47 -21.92 -16.98
CA VAL A 346 -13.28 -21.16 -17.41
C VAL A 346 -13.52 -19.67 -17.20
N TRP A 347 -12.57 -19.02 -16.57
CA TRP A 347 -12.68 -17.65 -16.11
C TRP A 347 -11.47 -16.82 -16.56
N CYS A 348 -11.66 -15.51 -16.70
CA CYS A 348 -10.61 -14.55 -16.99
C CYS A 348 -10.52 -13.54 -15.85
N LEU A 349 -9.29 -13.26 -15.38
CA LEU A 349 -9.05 -12.25 -14.37
C LEU A 349 -9.17 -10.86 -14.98
N SER A 350 -9.83 -9.94 -14.29
CA SER A 350 -9.93 -8.53 -14.67
C SER A 350 -8.60 -7.80 -14.50
N LYS A 351 -8.33 -6.80 -15.33
CA LYS A 351 -7.05 -6.04 -15.35
C LYS A 351 -6.80 -5.20 -14.12
N ASN A 352 -7.86 -4.72 -13.46
CA ASN A 352 -7.77 -3.88 -12.27
C ASN A 352 -7.17 -4.61 -11.05
N PHE A 353 -7.23 -5.94 -11.02
CA PHE A 353 -6.76 -6.78 -9.92
C PHE A 353 -5.38 -6.38 -9.35
N TYR A 354 -4.42 -6.04 -10.22
CA TYR A 354 -3.06 -5.72 -9.79
C TYR A 354 -2.85 -4.31 -9.26
N GLN A 355 -3.86 -3.46 -9.34
CA GLN A 355 -3.84 -2.11 -8.75
C GLN A 355 -4.71 -2.01 -7.50
N GLU A 356 -5.69 -2.89 -7.35
CA GLU A 356 -6.64 -2.93 -6.23
C GLU A 356 -6.13 -3.84 -5.11
N THR A 357 -4.99 -3.48 -4.51
CA THR A 357 -4.32 -4.30 -3.49
C THR A 357 -5.21 -4.50 -2.25
N MET A 358 -5.99 -3.50 -1.87
CA MET A 358 -6.87 -3.56 -0.71
C MET A 358 -8.10 -4.44 -0.92
N SER A 359 -8.35 -4.86 -2.15
CA SER A 359 -9.46 -5.75 -2.52
C SER A 359 -8.99 -7.17 -2.89
N LEU A 360 -7.74 -7.56 -2.58
CA LEU A 360 -7.25 -8.92 -2.82
C LEU A 360 -8.10 -10.00 -2.13
N GLY A 361 -8.76 -9.67 -1.03
CA GLY A 361 -9.72 -10.53 -0.36
C GLY A 361 -10.91 -10.94 -1.26
N ASP A 362 -11.31 -10.07 -2.19
CA ASP A 362 -12.42 -10.37 -3.11
C ASP A 362 -12.07 -11.49 -4.10
N LEU A 363 -10.78 -11.71 -4.42
CA LEU A 363 -10.38 -12.90 -5.19
C LEU A 363 -10.69 -14.19 -4.42
N ILE A 364 -10.52 -14.19 -3.10
CA ILE A 364 -10.85 -15.35 -2.25
C ILE A 364 -12.36 -15.63 -2.32
N LEU A 365 -13.17 -14.58 -2.22
CA LEU A 365 -14.64 -14.67 -2.33
C LEU A 365 -15.07 -15.14 -3.73
N ASP A 366 -14.48 -14.58 -4.78
CA ASP A 366 -14.78 -14.94 -6.16
C ASP A 366 -14.47 -16.43 -6.46
N VAL A 367 -13.26 -16.87 -6.07
CA VAL A 367 -12.85 -18.27 -6.28
C VAL A 367 -13.77 -19.22 -5.52
N ASN A 368 -14.12 -18.89 -4.26
CA ASN A 368 -15.06 -19.67 -3.48
C ASN A 368 -16.45 -19.71 -4.11
N ALA A 369 -16.98 -18.57 -4.55
CA ALA A 369 -18.30 -18.48 -5.18
C ALA A 369 -18.36 -19.32 -6.47
N VAL A 370 -17.30 -19.29 -7.27
CA VAL A 370 -17.17 -20.12 -8.47
C VAL A 370 -17.11 -21.61 -8.11
N ALA A 371 -16.32 -21.98 -7.12
CA ALA A 371 -16.11 -23.37 -6.71
C ALA A 371 -17.36 -24.01 -6.12
N THR A 372 -18.14 -23.24 -5.35
CA THR A 372 -19.37 -23.72 -4.70
C THR A 372 -20.62 -23.55 -5.56
N GLY A 373 -20.55 -22.75 -6.63
CA GLY A 373 -21.73 -22.38 -7.41
C GLY A 373 -22.72 -21.51 -6.64
N SER A 374 -22.26 -20.83 -5.56
CA SER A 374 -23.14 -20.02 -4.68
C SER A 374 -23.74 -18.81 -5.39
N GLY A 375 -23.20 -18.45 -6.56
CA GLY A 375 -23.63 -17.28 -7.33
C GLY A 375 -23.20 -15.96 -6.66
N GLY A 376 -23.60 -14.85 -7.26
CA GLY A 376 -23.28 -13.52 -6.78
C GLY A 376 -22.59 -12.66 -7.83
N GLN A 377 -22.34 -11.41 -7.49
CA GLN A 377 -21.53 -10.52 -8.31
C GLN A 377 -20.06 -10.78 -7.98
N LEU A 378 -19.31 -11.22 -8.99
CA LEU A 378 -17.87 -11.41 -8.90
C LEU A 378 -17.17 -10.07 -9.20
N ARG A 379 -16.09 -9.79 -8.49
CA ARG A 379 -15.32 -8.57 -8.70
C ARG A 379 -14.28 -8.73 -9.79
N TYR A 380 -13.54 -9.83 -9.77
CA TYR A 380 -12.39 -10.06 -10.64
C TYR A 380 -12.57 -11.16 -11.67
N LEU A 381 -13.44 -12.11 -11.43
CA LEU A 381 -13.58 -13.25 -12.32
C LEU A 381 -14.71 -13.04 -13.31
N LYS A 382 -14.34 -12.94 -14.60
CA LYS A 382 -15.24 -12.87 -15.75
C LYS A 382 -15.36 -14.24 -16.37
N HIS A 383 -16.58 -14.77 -16.47
CA HIS A 383 -16.83 -16.06 -17.09
C HIS A 383 -16.56 -16.00 -18.60
N LEU A 384 -15.71 -16.90 -19.12
CA LEU A 384 -15.48 -17.07 -20.55
C LEU A 384 -16.50 -18.06 -21.13
N GLN A 385 -17.36 -17.56 -22.02
CA GLN A 385 -18.39 -18.31 -22.73
C GLN A 385 -18.06 -18.47 -24.20
#